data_71453270c33218905686f2ca778a50c5
#
_entry.id   71453270c33218905686f2ca778a50c5
#
_cell.length_a   1.000
_cell.length_b   1.000
_cell.length_c   1.000
_cell.angle_alpha   90.00
_cell.angle_beta   90.00
_cell.angle_gamma   90.00
#
_symmetry.space_group_name_H-M   'P 1'
#
loop_
_entity.id
_entity.type
_entity.pdbx_description
1 polymer ?
#
loop_
_entity_poly.entity_id
_entity_poly.type
_entity_poly.pdbx_seq_one_letter_code
_entity_poly.pdbx_strand_id
1 'polypeptide(L)'
;MFFLRFFVCCFGLALLPAAGHAAQVVCHYTYGGETRQLVALPVSSPYAVQGIAVGSYFHFRVVFQRQPADLASVKVYTYADLESGPALIHQATYPYAQVTRNVAPYGFTGLHFVHEPMRDGELQYWCGLEKSSKPAKPEAP
;
A
#
# COMPACT_ATOMS: atom_id res chain seq x y z
N MET A 1 54.77 -39.55 27.19
CA MET A 1 54.00 -39.34 25.97
C MET A 1 52.69 -38.65 26.36
N PHE A 2 52.64 -37.32 26.23
CA PHE A 2 51.46 -36.56 26.54
C PHE A 2 50.75 -36.26 25.23
N PHE A 3 49.55 -36.81 25.02
CA PHE A 3 48.64 -36.43 23.93
C PHE A 3 47.78 -35.26 24.34
N LEU A 4 48.11 -34.09 23.82
CA LEU A 4 47.31 -32.86 23.98
C LEU A 4 46.16 -32.89 22.97
N ARG A 5 44.93 -33.18 23.39
CA ARG A 5 43.73 -33.09 22.56
C ARG A 5 43.26 -31.64 22.45
N PHE A 6 43.49 -31.05 21.30
CA PHE A 6 42.90 -29.77 20.94
C PHE A 6 41.38 -29.95 20.65
N PHE A 7 40.56 -29.40 21.52
CA PHE A 7 39.12 -29.32 21.33
C PHE A 7 38.83 -28.03 20.52
N VAL A 8 38.61 -28.16 19.20
CA VAL A 8 38.17 -27.05 18.34
C VAL A 8 36.68 -26.84 18.55
N CYS A 9 36.33 -25.83 19.33
CA CYS A 9 34.94 -25.41 19.54
C CYS A 9 34.50 -24.58 18.34
N CYS A 10 33.79 -25.21 17.37
CA CYS A 10 33.14 -24.49 16.27
C CYS A 10 31.93 -23.73 16.82
N PHE A 11 32.15 -22.43 17.07
CA PHE A 11 31.07 -21.50 17.36
C PHE A 11 30.28 -21.23 16.09
N GLY A 12 29.21 -21.98 15.87
CA GLY A 12 28.26 -21.76 14.79
C GLY A 12 27.52 -20.44 15.01
N LEU A 13 27.88 -19.41 14.25
CA LEU A 13 27.17 -18.14 14.21
C LEU A 13 25.81 -18.38 13.52
N ALA A 14 24.75 -18.55 14.32
CA ALA A 14 23.39 -18.64 13.82
C ALA A 14 22.98 -17.25 13.30
N LEU A 15 22.99 -17.08 11.97
CA LEU A 15 22.40 -15.94 11.27
C LEU A 15 20.86 -16.01 11.47
N LEU A 16 20.35 -15.26 12.43
CA LEU A 16 18.91 -15.06 12.58
C LEU A 16 18.44 -14.20 11.39
N PRO A 17 17.44 -14.66 10.61
CA PRO A 17 16.88 -13.84 9.56
C PRO A 17 16.23 -12.61 10.21
N ALA A 18 16.70 -11.41 9.85
CA ALA A 18 16.06 -10.17 10.23
C ALA A 18 14.66 -10.16 9.57
N ALA A 19 13.61 -10.20 10.36
CA ALA A 19 12.24 -10.05 9.88
C ALA A 19 12.07 -8.62 9.35
N GLY A 20 12.29 -8.45 8.06
CA GLY A 20 12.07 -7.17 7.38
C GLY A 20 10.58 -6.83 7.43
N HIS A 21 10.25 -5.66 7.99
CA HIS A 21 8.90 -5.14 7.91
C HIS A 21 8.62 -4.69 6.47
N ALA A 22 7.62 -5.30 5.84
CA ALA A 22 7.23 -4.91 4.49
C ALA A 22 6.62 -3.50 4.51
N ALA A 23 6.95 -2.67 3.51
CA ALA A 23 6.28 -1.39 3.34
C ALA A 23 4.84 -1.61 2.87
N GLN A 24 3.91 -0.80 3.37
CA GLN A 24 2.51 -0.76 2.96
C GLN A 24 2.09 0.68 2.68
N VAL A 25 1.11 0.85 1.81
CA VAL A 25 0.48 2.15 1.58
C VAL A 25 -0.80 2.21 2.41
N VAL A 26 -0.95 3.25 3.21
CA VAL A 26 -2.17 3.51 3.97
C VAL A 26 -2.82 4.76 3.41
N CYS A 27 -4.03 4.62 2.89
CA CYS A 27 -4.85 5.71 2.41
C CYS A 27 -5.94 6.03 3.44
N HIS A 28 -5.97 7.28 3.86
CA HIS A 28 -7.07 7.83 4.67
C HIS A 28 -8.10 8.41 3.72
N TYR A 29 -9.34 8.02 3.86
CA TYR A 29 -10.42 8.56 3.05
C TYR A 29 -11.58 9.00 3.94
N THR A 30 -12.19 10.12 3.58
CA THR A 30 -13.28 10.74 4.31
C THR A 30 -14.49 10.88 3.38
N TYR A 31 -15.62 10.37 3.83
CA TYR A 31 -16.92 10.50 3.17
C TYR A 31 -18.02 10.65 4.20
N GLY A 32 -18.95 11.60 3.99
CA GLY A 32 -20.05 11.83 4.91
C GLY A 32 -19.61 12.21 6.33
N GLY A 33 -18.45 12.86 6.48
CA GLY A 33 -17.89 13.26 7.77
C GLY A 33 -17.17 12.13 8.53
N GLU A 34 -17.11 10.91 7.99
CA GLU A 34 -16.41 9.77 8.58
C GLU A 34 -15.10 9.51 7.86
N THR A 35 -14.01 9.41 8.61
CA THR A 35 -12.68 9.05 8.09
C THR A 35 -12.35 7.59 8.38
N ARG A 36 -11.95 6.85 7.36
CA ARG A 36 -11.51 5.46 7.43
C ARG A 36 -10.16 5.26 6.76
N GLN A 37 -9.61 4.07 6.87
CA GLN A 37 -8.34 3.69 6.26
C GLN A 37 -8.52 2.52 5.30
N LEU A 38 -7.77 2.56 4.19
CA LEU A 38 -7.56 1.45 3.25
C LEU A 38 -6.07 1.14 3.20
N VAL A 39 -5.70 -0.09 3.53
CA VAL A 39 -4.31 -0.56 3.47
C VAL A 39 -4.10 -1.29 2.15
N ALA A 40 -3.13 -0.83 1.37
CA ALA A 40 -2.69 -1.49 0.15
C ALA A 40 -1.33 -2.14 0.37
N LEU A 41 -1.28 -3.45 0.27
CA LEU A 41 -0.05 -4.24 0.30
C LEU A 41 0.62 -4.26 -1.08
N PRO A 42 1.95 -4.45 -1.13
CA PRO A 42 2.65 -4.60 -2.40
C PRO A 42 2.13 -5.78 -3.21
N VAL A 43 1.90 -5.56 -4.50
CA VAL A 43 1.48 -6.60 -5.44
C VAL A 43 2.37 -6.62 -6.67
N SER A 44 2.49 -7.79 -7.31
CA SER A 44 3.15 -7.95 -8.61
C SER A 44 2.19 -7.70 -9.79
N SER A 45 0.89 -7.95 -9.59
CA SER A 45 -0.13 -7.74 -10.61
C SER A 45 -1.22 -6.79 -10.11
N PRO A 46 -1.51 -5.71 -10.85
CA PRO A 46 -2.55 -4.75 -10.48
C PRO A 46 -3.98 -5.31 -10.65
N TYR A 47 -4.15 -6.36 -11.45
CA TYR A 47 -5.48 -6.86 -11.85
C TYR A 47 -6.22 -7.58 -10.73
N ALA A 48 -5.51 -8.15 -9.77
CA ALA A 48 -6.11 -8.86 -8.64
C ALA A 48 -6.63 -7.93 -7.54
N VAL A 49 -6.23 -6.65 -7.56
CA VAL A 49 -6.63 -5.69 -6.51
C VAL A 49 -8.04 -5.20 -6.75
N GLN A 50 -8.93 -5.46 -5.80
CA GLN A 50 -10.32 -4.99 -5.85
C GLN A 50 -10.46 -3.62 -5.18
N GLY A 51 -11.42 -2.81 -5.64
CA GLY A 51 -11.85 -1.60 -4.95
C GLY A 51 -12.83 -1.91 -3.82
N ILE A 52 -13.02 -0.93 -2.96
CA ILE A 52 -14.02 -0.94 -1.88
C ILE A 52 -15.14 0.05 -2.20
N ALA A 53 -16.36 -0.27 -1.79
CA ALA A 53 -17.46 0.69 -1.81
C ALA A 53 -17.26 1.73 -0.69
N VAL A 54 -17.48 3.00 -1.01
CA VAL A 54 -17.45 4.11 -0.06
C VAL A 54 -18.78 4.84 -0.13
N GLY A 55 -19.57 4.68 0.91
CA GLY A 55 -20.96 5.13 0.91
C GLY A 55 -21.75 4.45 -0.22
N SER A 56 -22.72 5.17 -0.79
CA SER A 56 -23.54 4.71 -1.90
C SER A 56 -23.09 5.25 -3.26
N TYR A 57 -22.05 6.09 -3.30
CA TYR A 57 -21.72 6.86 -4.51
C TYR A 57 -20.35 6.57 -5.08
N PHE A 58 -19.46 5.92 -4.33
CA PHE A 58 -18.09 5.75 -4.75
C PHE A 58 -17.59 4.31 -4.64
N HIS A 59 -16.69 3.93 -5.56
CA HIS A 59 -15.75 2.85 -5.37
C HIS A 59 -14.33 3.43 -5.33
N PHE A 60 -13.54 3.04 -4.32
CA PHE A 60 -12.18 3.51 -4.10
C PHE A 60 -11.22 2.34 -4.19
N ARG A 61 -10.20 2.45 -5.05
CA ARG A 61 -9.24 1.38 -5.32
C ARG A 61 -7.82 1.92 -5.27
N VAL A 62 -6.95 1.27 -4.52
CA VAL A 62 -5.54 1.62 -4.40
C VAL A 62 -4.70 0.41 -4.79
N VAL A 63 -3.79 0.59 -5.76
CA VAL A 63 -2.88 -0.44 -6.24
C VAL A 63 -1.46 -0.03 -5.92
N PHE A 64 -0.79 -0.77 -5.05
CA PHE A 64 0.63 -0.61 -4.75
C PHE A 64 1.44 -1.67 -5.47
N GLN A 65 1.89 -1.36 -6.69
CA GLN A 65 2.71 -2.26 -7.50
C GLN A 65 4.19 -2.06 -7.20
N ARG A 66 4.91 -3.13 -6.89
CA ARG A 66 6.36 -3.11 -6.63
C ARG A 66 7.16 -3.83 -7.70
N GLN A 67 6.55 -4.73 -8.45
CA GLN A 67 7.17 -5.54 -9.49
C GLN A 67 6.43 -5.40 -10.83
N PRO A 68 7.14 -5.36 -11.96
CA PRO A 68 8.58 -5.15 -12.09
C PRO A 68 9.01 -3.75 -11.64
N ALA A 69 10.30 -3.55 -11.36
CA ALA A 69 10.80 -2.32 -10.72
C ALA A 69 10.58 -1.04 -11.53
N ASP A 70 10.61 -1.15 -12.87
CA ASP A 70 10.34 -0.05 -13.80
C ASP A 70 8.88 0.43 -13.82
N LEU A 71 7.94 -0.43 -13.38
CA LEU A 71 6.53 -0.12 -13.24
C LEU A 71 6.11 0.15 -11.79
N ALA A 72 7.07 0.16 -10.85
CA ALA A 72 6.80 0.35 -9.43
C ALA A 72 6.14 1.72 -9.18
N SER A 73 4.92 1.68 -8.65
CA SER A 73 4.07 2.86 -8.45
C SER A 73 2.92 2.58 -7.51
N VAL A 74 2.32 3.65 -7.00
CA VAL A 74 1.00 3.60 -6.39
C VAL A 74 0.01 4.26 -7.34
N LYS A 75 -1.09 3.58 -7.62
CA LYS A 75 -2.19 4.10 -8.43
C LYS A 75 -3.45 4.16 -7.59
N VAL A 76 -4.09 5.31 -7.59
CA VAL A 76 -5.34 5.55 -6.89
C VAL A 76 -6.43 5.78 -7.92
N TYR A 77 -7.54 5.08 -7.76
CA TYR A 77 -8.70 5.19 -8.64
C TYR A 77 -9.94 5.46 -7.79
N THR A 78 -10.74 6.41 -8.23
CA THR A 78 -12.08 6.64 -7.68
C THR A 78 -13.10 6.55 -8.82
N TYR A 79 -14.11 5.75 -8.60
CA TYR A 79 -15.22 5.55 -9.53
C TYR A 79 -16.50 6.09 -8.90
N ALA A 80 -17.35 6.70 -9.72
CA ALA A 80 -18.74 6.92 -9.37
C ALA A 80 -19.50 5.59 -9.51
N ASP A 81 -20.28 5.22 -8.51
CA ASP A 81 -21.13 4.02 -8.52
C ASP A 81 -22.47 4.36 -9.15
N LEU A 82 -22.60 4.15 -10.47
CA LEU A 82 -23.78 4.44 -11.25
C LEU A 82 -24.58 3.16 -11.51
N GLU A 83 -25.88 3.31 -11.81
CA GLU A 83 -26.73 2.19 -12.21
C GLU A 83 -26.23 1.47 -13.46
N SER A 84 -25.58 2.20 -14.38
CA SER A 84 -24.93 1.67 -15.58
C SER A 84 -23.60 0.95 -15.29
N GLY A 85 -23.13 0.92 -14.07
CA GLY A 85 -21.84 0.40 -13.61
C GLY A 85 -20.86 1.49 -13.20
N PRO A 86 -19.71 1.11 -12.59
CA PRO A 86 -18.74 2.06 -12.09
C PRO A 86 -18.13 2.90 -13.22
N ALA A 87 -18.15 4.21 -13.08
CA ALA A 87 -17.50 5.15 -14.00
C ALA A 87 -16.27 5.79 -13.35
N LEU A 88 -15.11 5.69 -14.01
CA LEU A 88 -13.87 6.30 -13.52
C LEU A 88 -14.01 7.83 -13.55
N ILE A 89 -13.89 8.48 -12.38
CA ILE A 89 -13.99 9.94 -12.24
C ILE A 89 -12.68 10.56 -11.77
N HIS A 90 -11.77 9.77 -11.18
CA HIS A 90 -10.46 10.25 -10.75
C HIS A 90 -9.43 9.12 -10.83
N GLN A 91 -8.24 9.45 -11.35
CA GLN A 91 -7.08 8.57 -11.35
C GLN A 91 -5.82 9.37 -11.08
N ALA A 92 -4.98 8.87 -10.19
CA ALA A 92 -3.65 9.42 -9.92
C ALA A 92 -2.62 8.30 -9.91
N THR A 93 -1.43 8.57 -10.45
CA THR A 93 -0.30 7.63 -10.47
C THR A 93 0.92 8.29 -9.85
N TYR A 94 1.51 7.64 -8.86
CA TYR A 94 2.68 8.09 -8.13
C TYR A 94 3.83 7.10 -8.37
N PRO A 95 4.90 7.47 -9.10
CA PRO A 95 6.09 6.64 -9.24
C PRO A 95 6.68 6.31 -7.86
N TYR A 96 7.27 5.13 -7.69
CA TYR A 96 7.76 4.68 -6.38
C TYR A 96 8.78 5.64 -5.76
N ALA A 97 9.62 6.29 -6.57
CA ALA A 97 10.54 7.32 -6.08
C ALA A 97 9.84 8.50 -5.40
N GLN A 98 8.62 8.86 -5.83
CA GLN A 98 7.79 9.87 -5.18
C GLN A 98 7.13 9.32 -3.91
N VAL A 99 6.66 8.07 -3.95
CA VAL A 99 6.02 7.40 -2.80
C VAL A 99 6.95 7.37 -1.58
N THR A 100 8.25 7.20 -1.79
CA THR A 100 9.24 7.20 -0.70
C THR A 100 9.49 8.58 -0.08
N ARG A 101 9.01 9.66 -0.71
CA ARG A 101 9.11 11.04 -0.19
C ARG A 101 7.92 11.43 0.69
N ASN A 102 7.53 10.54 1.57
CA ASN A 102 6.39 10.75 2.46
C ASN A 102 6.48 12.10 3.20
N VAL A 103 5.56 13.02 2.94
CA VAL A 103 5.58 14.39 3.48
C VAL A 103 4.35 14.62 4.35
N ALA A 104 4.58 15.02 5.61
CA ALA A 104 3.47 15.44 6.48
C ALA A 104 2.87 16.78 5.98
N PRO A 105 1.55 17.01 6.18
CA PRO A 105 0.60 16.14 6.91
C PRO A 105 -0.10 15.10 6.04
N TYR A 106 0.02 15.14 4.70
CA TYR A 106 -0.82 14.36 3.78
C TYR A 106 -0.02 13.34 2.93
N GLY A 107 1.05 12.78 3.51
CA GLY A 107 1.83 11.71 2.90
C GLY A 107 2.45 12.10 1.55
N PHE A 108 2.56 11.11 0.63
CA PHE A 108 3.15 11.33 -0.69
C PHE A 108 2.15 11.83 -1.74
N THR A 109 0.84 11.71 -1.48
CA THR A 109 -0.20 12.12 -2.44
C THR A 109 -0.60 13.59 -2.31
N GLY A 110 -0.49 14.16 -1.10
CA GLY A 110 -1.24 15.36 -0.76
C GLY A 110 -2.73 15.03 -0.50
N LEU A 111 -3.50 16.02 -0.09
CA LEU A 111 -4.95 15.90 0.12
C LEU A 111 -5.68 16.12 -1.20
N HIS A 112 -6.52 15.16 -1.57
CA HIS A 112 -7.36 15.20 -2.76
C HIS A 112 -8.84 15.29 -2.37
N PHE A 113 -9.59 16.02 -3.20
CA PHE A 113 -11.05 16.12 -3.17
C PHE A 113 -11.58 15.61 -4.48
N VAL A 114 -12.36 14.54 -4.45
CA VAL A 114 -12.95 13.92 -5.64
C VAL A 114 -14.45 14.13 -5.61
N HIS A 115 -14.95 14.86 -6.58
CA HIS A 115 -16.34 15.21 -6.71
C HIS A 115 -17.08 14.26 -7.65
N GLU A 116 -18.23 13.75 -7.22
CA GLU A 116 -19.15 12.97 -8.02
C GLU A 116 -20.27 13.89 -8.51
N PRO A 117 -20.30 14.25 -9.82
CA PRO A 117 -21.11 15.38 -10.29
C PRO A 117 -22.60 15.07 -10.40
N MET A 118 -23.00 13.80 -10.45
CA MET A 118 -24.40 13.42 -10.67
C MET A 118 -25.25 13.59 -9.42
N ARG A 119 -24.67 13.38 -8.23
CA ARG A 119 -25.36 13.39 -6.94
C ARG A 119 -24.70 14.31 -5.91
N ASP A 120 -23.74 15.12 -6.39
CA ASP A 120 -23.02 16.11 -5.59
C ASP A 120 -22.29 15.49 -4.36
N GLY A 121 -21.74 14.29 -4.54
CA GLY A 121 -20.94 13.62 -3.51
C GLY A 121 -19.48 14.05 -3.55
N GLU A 122 -18.83 14.14 -2.40
CA GLU A 122 -17.39 14.40 -2.29
C GLU A 122 -16.70 13.33 -1.47
N LEU A 123 -15.62 12.76 -2.03
CA LEU A 123 -14.68 11.88 -1.35
C LEU A 123 -13.36 12.61 -1.18
N GLN A 124 -12.87 12.71 0.05
CA GLN A 124 -11.53 13.23 0.33
C GLN A 124 -10.58 12.05 0.59
N TYR A 125 -9.33 12.15 0.13
CA TYR A 125 -8.32 11.15 0.49
C TYR A 125 -6.90 11.72 0.49
N TRP A 126 -6.02 11.04 1.22
CA TRP A 126 -4.57 11.15 1.12
C TRP A 126 -3.93 9.82 1.48
N CYS A 127 -2.72 9.54 0.99
CA CYS A 127 -2.02 8.28 1.21
C CYS A 127 -0.58 8.50 1.64
N GLY A 128 -0.15 7.69 2.60
CA GLY A 128 1.22 7.64 3.10
C GLY A 128 1.84 6.26 2.94
N LEU A 129 3.17 6.20 2.89
CA LEU A 129 3.93 4.96 2.96
C LEU A 129 4.27 4.68 4.42
N GLU A 130 3.90 3.50 4.91
CA GLU A 130 4.13 3.07 6.29
C GLU A 130 4.88 1.74 6.33
N LYS A 131 5.56 1.48 7.44
CA LYS A 131 6.09 0.15 7.73
C LYS A 131 4.95 -0.72 8.25
N SER A 132 4.78 -1.91 7.66
CA SER A 132 3.79 -2.87 8.17
C SER A 132 4.12 -3.24 9.61
N SER A 133 3.13 -3.18 10.49
CA SER A 133 3.25 -3.67 11.87
C SER A 133 3.31 -5.20 11.94
N LYS A 134 2.99 -5.89 10.84
CA LYS A 134 3.00 -7.35 10.75
C LYS A 134 4.24 -7.80 9.99
N PRO A 135 5.04 -8.76 10.49
CA PRO A 135 6.18 -9.29 9.76
C PRO A 135 5.72 -9.85 8.42
N ALA A 136 6.52 -9.59 7.36
CA ALA A 136 6.25 -10.13 6.04
C ALA A 136 6.19 -11.66 6.12
N LYS A 137 5.06 -12.25 5.70
CA LYS A 137 4.97 -13.70 5.52
C LYS A 137 5.93 -14.07 4.38
N PRO A 138 6.85 -15.04 4.56
CA PRO A 138 7.69 -15.50 3.46
C PRO A 138 6.79 -15.97 2.32
N GLU A 139 6.97 -15.40 1.14
CA GLU A 139 6.34 -15.90 -0.08
C GLU A 139 6.95 -17.28 -0.35
N ALA A 140 6.11 -18.31 -0.38
CA ALA A 140 6.56 -19.67 -0.70
C ALA A 140 7.01 -19.71 -2.16
N PRO A 141 8.07 -20.50 -2.48
CA PRO A 141 8.62 -20.61 -3.82
C PRO A 141 7.65 -21.23 -4.83
#